data_f6617bd8548b2904d77da8370f05e880
#
_entry.id   f6617bd8548b2904d77da8370f05e880
#
_cell.length_a   1.000
_cell.length_b   1.000
_cell.length_c   1.000
_cell.angle_alpha   90.00
_cell.angle_beta   90.00
_cell.angle_gamma   90.00
#
_symmetry.space_group_name_H-M   'P 1'
#
loop_
_entity.id
_entity.type
_entity.pdbx_description
1 polymer ?
#
loop_
_entity_poly.entity_id
_entity_poly.type
_entity_poly.pdbx_seq_one_letter_code
_entity_poly.pdbx_strand_id
1 'polypeptide(L)'
;EMVIAVKKSSKKVILAVVIVLGILVLDAWRSGKIKWYTLDEQEMSQTASDTKSVKITKQTSSRQKKQKKVRVLLSTTGFTSLYHDKVCVSGTKGLQVRKGNHKVTYSAKEQVTFLVKEDGKDSRDKITIQPKDGGKITVHSIKRQNRTPSYRGEITLLPKKNGFLVRNSLPLEQYLYAVVPSELSTSNGMEALRAQAVCARTYASNQIAAHRYKKYHADLEDSTACQVYNNIPEDKQSKKAVDTTKDQVLTSGGKRIQTYYYSTSWGKSASGKEVWETDREVDYLQSCMQQDGGKNKTLRLSEEKQFREFIAKKTDAAYDKDSKWYRWWIRINAKQLSASIDNALQQCYATDPNKILMQRQDGTYHSAALSSVGTVRGIRVEKRGESGIVTKLVVIGSKSVVLVCSQYNIRKVLAAGQQITAHLTKGTAKLSLLPSAAFYIDTIKEKSETIFELHGGG
;
A
#
# COMPACT_ATOMS: atom_id res chain seq x y z
N GLU A 1 -10.71 -18.26 -14.19
CA GLU A 1 -11.94 -17.45 -14.12
C GLU A 1 -12.33 -17.28 -12.65
N MET A 2 -12.30 -16.06 -12.14
CA MET A 2 -12.83 -15.77 -10.82
C MET A 2 -14.32 -15.49 -11.00
N VAL A 3 -15.17 -16.47 -10.67
CA VAL A 3 -16.62 -16.31 -10.66
C VAL A 3 -17.03 -15.76 -9.30
N ILE A 4 -17.63 -14.58 -9.29
CA ILE A 4 -18.15 -13.93 -8.10
C ILE A 4 -19.66 -14.08 -8.11
N ALA A 5 -20.18 -14.97 -7.27
CA ALA A 5 -21.60 -15.15 -7.07
C ALA A 5 -22.11 -14.27 -5.92
N VAL A 6 -23.15 -13.47 -6.18
CA VAL A 6 -23.78 -12.59 -5.20
C VAL A 6 -25.24 -12.97 -5.02
N LYS A 7 -25.66 -13.18 -3.77
CA LYS A 7 -27.04 -13.52 -3.43
C LYS A 7 -27.98 -12.35 -3.76
N LYS A 8 -29.09 -12.66 -4.43
CA LYS A 8 -30.14 -11.75 -4.93
C LYS A 8 -30.80 -10.95 -3.80
N SER A 9 -30.21 -9.84 -3.33
CA SER A 9 -30.95 -8.94 -2.44
C SER A 9 -30.78 -7.44 -2.73
N SER A 10 -29.99 -7.05 -3.70
CA SER A 10 -30.13 -5.75 -4.37
C SER A 10 -29.19 -5.66 -5.59
N LYS A 11 -29.72 -5.23 -6.71
CA LYS A 11 -28.99 -4.96 -7.97
C LYS A 11 -27.82 -3.95 -7.81
N LYS A 12 -27.62 -3.38 -6.62
CA LYS A 12 -26.63 -2.33 -6.32
C LYS A 12 -25.34 -2.85 -5.69
N VAL A 13 -25.27 -4.12 -5.25
CA VAL A 13 -24.13 -4.69 -4.52
C VAL A 13 -23.17 -5.50 -5.42
N ILE A 14 -23.63 -5.86 -6.60
CA ILE A 14 -22.92 -6.78 -7.51
C ILE A 14 -21.62 -6.19 -8.10
N LEU A 15 -21.54 -4.85 -8.21
CA LEU A 15 -20.41 -4.18 -8.87
C LEU A 15 -19.13 -4.05 -8.03
N ALA A 16 -19.25 -4.16 -6.72
CA ALA A 16 -18.15 -3.86 -5.78
C ALA A 16 -17.00 -4.88 -5.76
N VAL A 17 -17.22 -6.07 -6.26
CA VAL A 17 -16.27 -7.19 -6.13
C VAL A 17 -15.23 -7.23 -7.24
N VAL A 18 -15.50 -6.59 -8.37
CA VAL A 18 -14.61 -6.55 -9.53
C VAL A 18 -13.39 -5.64 -9.31
N ILE A 19 -13.44 -4.75 -8.32
CA ILE A 19 -12.39 -3.74 -8.07
C ILE A 19 -11.28 -4.23 -7.13
N VAL A 20 -11.36 -5.44 -6.58
CA VAL A 20 -10.18 -6.12 -6.00
C VAL A 20 -9.08 -6.33 -7.06
N LEU A 21 -9.41 -6.18 -8.33
CA LEU A 21 -8.56 -6.39 -9.49
C LEU A 21 -8.22 -5.12 -10.29
N GLY A 22 -8.43 -3.93 -9.72
CA GLY A 22 -8.11 -2.69 -10.44
C GLY A 22 -9.36 -1.92 -10.93
N ILE A 23 -9.22 -0.65 -11.08
CA ILE A 23 -10.19 0.44 -11.44
C ILE A 23 -10.90 0.23 -12.79
N LEU A 24 -11.66 -0.85 -13.02
CA LEU A 24 -11.79 -1.36 -14.38
C LEU A 24 -13.18 -1.58 -14.95
N VAL A 25 -14.22 -1.38 -14.18
CA VAL A 25 -15.59 -1.67 -14.67
C VAL A 25 -16.30 -0.44 -15.18
N LEU A 26 -15.78 0.75 -14.98
CA LEU A 26 -16.47 2.01 -15.28
C LEU A 26 -16.63 2.31 -16.78
N ASP A 27 -15.66 1.98 -17.61
CA ASP A 27 -15.75 2.24 -19.05
C ASP A 27 -16.56 1.16 -19.79
N ALA A 28 -16.53 -0.07 -19.34
CA ALA A 28 -17.32 -1.16 -19.91
C ALA A 28 -18.83 -1.00 -19.60
N TRP A 29 -19.18 -0.39 -18.48
CA TRP A 29 -20.57 -0.07 -18.14
C TRP A 29 -21.11 1.11 -18.98
N ARG A 30 -20.33 2.17 -19.18
CA ARG A 30 -20.69 3.31 -20.04
C ARG A 30 -20.88 2.94 -21.51
N SER A 31 -20.16 1.94 -21.98
CA SER A 31 -20.23 1.49 -23.37
C SER A 31 -21.32 0.43 -23.62
N GLY A 32 -22.11 0.04 -22.62
CA GLY A 32 -23.17 -0.97 -22.74
C GLY A 32 -22.69 -2.39 -23.05
N LYS A 33 -21.39 -2.67 -22.91
CA LYS A 33 -20.77 -3.95 -23.25
C LYS A 33 -20.84 -5.01 -22.16
N ILE A 34 -21.31 -4.67 -20.96
CA ILE A 34 -21.51 -5.63 -19.86
C ILE A 34 -22.94 -6.12 -19.86
N LYS A 35 -23.16 -7.37 -20.22
CA LYS A 35 -24.42 -8.07 -20.02
C LYS A 35 -24.40 -8.74 -18.64
N TRP A 36 -25.40 -8.46 -17.83
CA TRP A 36 -25.58 -9.07 -16.52
C TRP A 36 -26.32 -10.39 -16.65
N TYR A 37 -25.77 -11.44 -16.06
CA TYR A 37 -26.46 -12.72 -15.91
C TYR A 37 -26.80 -12.89 -14.43
N THR A 38 -28.06 -13.14 -14.11
CA THR A 38 -28.49 -13.62 -12.80
C THR A 38 -28.53 -15.14 -12.87
N LEU A 39 -27.64 -15.82 -12.16
CA LEU A 39 -27.71 -17.27 -11.99
C LEU A 39 -28.76 -17.61 -10.93
N ASP A 40 -29.58 -18.62 -11.19
CA ASP A 40 -30.52 -19.16 -10.24
C ASP A 40 -29.82 -20.05 -9.18
N GLU A 41 -30.43 -20.20 -8.01
CA GLU A 41 -29.80 -20.94 -6.88
C GLU A 41 -29.43 -22.41 -7.23
N GLN A 42 -30.11 -23.02 -8.20
CA GLN A 42 -29.81 -24.39 -8.66
C GLN A 42 -28.56 -24.47 -9.56
N GLU A 43 -28.27 -23.47 -10.39
CA GLU A 43 -27.04 -23.44 -11.21
C GLU A 43 -25.78 -23.16 -10.37
N MET A 44 -25.93 -22.47 -9.22
CA MET A 44 -24.83 -22.21 -8.30
C MET A 44 -24.34 -23.45 -7.55
N SER A 45 -25.15 -24.48 -7.42
CA SER A 45 -24.76 -25.71 -6.70
C SER A 45 -23.91 -26.66 -7.56
N GLN A 46 -24.02 -26.59 -8.89
CA GLN A 46 -23.29 -27.47 -9.80
C GLN A 46 -21.91 -26.97 -10.23
N THR A 47 -21.64 -25.64 -10.11
CA THR A 47 -20.33 -25.06 -10.46
C THR A 47 -19.39 -24.88 -9.27
N ALA A 48 -19.82 -25.28 -8.06
CA ALA A 48 -19.12 -25.02 -6.80
C ALA A 48 -18.11 -26.09 -6.40
N SER A 49 -17.72 -27.02 -7.30
CA SER A 49 -16.93 -28.16 -6.83
C SER A 49 -15.45 -27.90 -6.58
N ASP A 50 -14.77 -26.82 -7.15
CA ASP A 50 -13.32 -26.74 -6.98
C ASP A 50 -12.68 -25.33 -6.91
N THR A 51 -13.42 -24.23 -6.80
CA THR A 51 -12.81 -22.91 -6.58
C THR A 51 -13.37 -22.23 -5.33
N LYS A 52 -12.49 -21.95 -4.34
CA LYS A 52 -12.85 -21.17 -3.15
C LYS A 52 -13.19 -19.72 -3.57
N SER A 53 -14.45 -19.45 -3.89
CA SER A 53 -14.93 -18.14 -4.30
C SER A 53 -14.75 -17.07 -3.22
N VAL A 54 -14.33 -15.89 -3.59
CA VAL A 54 -14.35 -14.70 -2.72
C VAL A 54 -15.80 -14.23 -2.57
N LYS A 55 -16.23 -13.96 -1.34
CA LYS A 55 -17.59 -13.52 -1.01
C LYS A 55 -17.57 -12.21 -0.22
N ILE A 56 -18.57 -11.36 -0.47
CA ILE A 56 -18.88 -10.24 0.42
C ILE A 56 -19.83 -10.78 1.51
N THR A 57 -19.42 -10.68 2.77
CA THR A 57 -20.24 -11.10 3.91
C THR A 57 -20.47 -9.94 4.87
N LYS A 58 -21.65 -9.89 5.49
CA LYS A 58 -21.89 -9.02 6.64
C LYS A 58 -21.31 -9.67 7.89
N GLN A 59 -20.53 -8.92 8.65
CA GLN A 59 -20.10 -9.35 9.97
C GLN A 59 -21.30 -9.29 10.92
N THR A 60 -21.98 -10.42 11.12
CA THR A 60 -23.02 -10.56 12.16
C THR A 60 -22.35 -10.97 13.46
N SER A 61 -22.39 -10.13 14.49
CA SER A 61 -22.08 -10.55 15.85
C SER A 61 -23.39 -10.66 16.65
N SER A 62 -23.62 -11.82 17.24
CA SER A 62 -24.80 -12.16 18.01
C SER A 62 -24.83 -11.59 19.45
N ARG A 63 -23.92 -10.71 19.83
CA ARG A 63 -23.92 -9.99 21.12
C ARG A 63 -23.97 -8.48 20.88
N GLN A 64 -24.69 -7.74 21.73
CA GLN A 64 -24.85 -6.28 21.70
C GLN A 64 -23.60 -5.56 21.15
N LYS A 65 -23.74 -4.93 20.00
CA LYS A 65 -22.63 -4.39 19.19
C LYS A 65 -21.94 -3.24 19.91
N LYS A 66 -20.96 -3.54 20.73
CA LYS A 66 -19.94 -2.54 21.03
C LYS A 66 -19.25 -2.23 19.70
N GLN A 67 -19.47 -1.02 19.18
CA GLN A 67 -18.94 -0.60 17.88
C GLN A 67 -17.42 -0.82 17.84
N LYS A 68 -16.93 -1.60 16.87
CA LYS A 68 -15.52 -1.97 16.75
C LYS A 68 -14.67 -0.70 16.59
N LYS A 69 -13.82 -0.42 17.57
CA LYS A 69 -12.89 0.71 17.54
C LYS A 69 -11.59 0.32 16.85
N VAL A 70 -11.00 1.24 16.13
CA VAL A 70 -9.64 1.16 15.57
C VAL A 70 -8.75 2.17 16.28
N ARG A 71 -7.49 1.83 16.49
CA ARG A 71 -6.47 2.64 17.11
C ARG A 71 -5.34 2.85 16.11
N VAL A 72 -5.18 4.09 15.65
CA VAL A 72 -4.25 4.47 14.59
C VAL A 72 -3.14 5.32 15.17
N LEU A 73 -1.88 4.95 14.94
CA LEU A 73 -0.73 5.82 15.22
C LEU A 73 -0.68 6.91 14.16
N LEU A 74 -0.52 8.15 14.61
CA LEU A 74 -0.33 9.30 13.73
C LEU A 74 1.16 9.62 13.66
N SER A 75 1.71 9.59 12.47
CA SER A 75 3.10 9.94 12.20
C SER A 75 3.31 11.46 12.15
N THR A 76 4.55 11.90 12.22
CA THR A 76 4.95 13.29 11.97
C THR A 76 4.66 13.72 10.52
N THR A 77 4.87 14.98 10.20
CA THR A 77 4.76 15.48 8.82
C THR A 77 5.69 14.69 7.89
N GLY A 78 5.18 14.30 6.72
CA GLY A 78 5.91 13.46 5.75
C GLY A 78 6.04 12.00 6.14
N PHE A 79 5.36 11.53 7.19
CA PHE A 79 5.40 10.16 7.70
C PHE A 79 6.82 9.69 8.11
N THR A 80 7.65 10.61 8.61
CA THR A 80 9.07 10.37 8.87
C THR A 80 9.34 9.69 10.23
N SER A 81 8.46 9.90 11.21
CA SER A 81 8.58 9.34 12.57
C SER A 81 7.22 9.09 13.20
N LEU A 82 7.14 8.08 14.07
CA LEU A 82 6.00 7.86 14.97
C LEU A 82 6.11 8.68 16.27
N TYR A 83 7.27 9.26 16.56
CA TYR A 83 7.54 10.02 17.77
C TYR A 83 7.48 11.52 17.51
N HIS A 84 6.76 12.24 18.35
CA HIS A 84 6.52 13.67 18.25
C HIS A 84 7.12 14.39 19.45
N ASP A 85 8.01 15.37 19.23
CA ASP A 85 8.59 16.19 20.28
C ASP A 85 7.55 17.19 20.83
N LYS A 86 6.65 17.61 19.95
CA LYS A 86 5.60 18.59 20.21
C LYS A 86 4.27 18.16 19.60
N VAL A 87 3.20 18.29 20.36
CA VAL A 87 1.83 18.08 19.86
C VAL A 87 0.98 19.30 20.18
N CYS A 88 0.50 19.98 19.14
CA CYS A 88 -0.38 21.14 19.25
C CYS A 88 -1.76 20.78 18.66
N VAL A 89 -2.82 20.96 19.43
CA VAL A 89 -4.19 20.60 19.03
C VAL A 89 -5.20 21.68 19.37
N SER A 90 -6.33 21.68 18.63
CA SER A 90 -7.54 22.42 18.99
C SER A 90 -8.79 21.61 18.66
N GLY A 91 -9.91 21.93 19.28
CA GLY A 91 -11.20 21.32 18.99
C GLY A 91 -12.06 22.18 18.08
N THR A 92 -12.71 21.60 17.09
CA THR A 92 -13.66 22.35 16.25
C THR A 92 -14.85 22.89 17.03
N LYS A 93 -15.24 22.21 18.12
CA LYS A 93 -16.29 22.61 19.09
C LYS A 93 -15.77 22.61 20.53
N GLY A 94 -14.45 22.72 20.71
CA GLY A 94 -13.76 22.62 22.00
C GLY A 94 -13.23 21.23 22.28
N LEU A 95 -12.42 21.15 23.33
CA LEU A 95 -11.73 19.93 23.78
C LEU A 95 -11.97 19.68 25.26
N GLN A 96 -11.90 18.43 25.62
CA GLN A 96 -11.69 17.98 27.00
C GLN A 96 -10.38 17.20 27.05
N VAL A 97 -9.46 17.68 27.87
CA VAL A 97 -8.13 17.06 28.09
C VAL A 97 -8.09 16.45 29.47
N ARG A 98 -7.62 15.21 29.60
CA ARG A 98 -7.44 14.51 30.87
C ARG A 98 -6.02 13.98 30.98
N LYS A 99 -5.36 14.29 32.10
CA LYS A 99 -4.08 13.72 32.53
C LYS A 99 -4.21 13.22 33.98
N GLY A 100 -4.09 11.91 34.18
CA GLY A 100 -4.43 11.31 35.48
C GLY A 100 -5.87 11.64 35.90
N ASN A 101 -6.03 12.25 37.12
CA ASN A 101 -7.31 12.71 37.64
C ASN A 101 -7.68 14.14 37.22
N HIS A 102 -6.73 14.87 36.61
CA HIS A 102 -6.96 16.25 36.19
C HIS A 102 -7.70 16.30 34.86
N LYS A 103 -8.71 17.16 34.81
CA LYS A 103 -9.56 17.36 33.62
C LYS A 103 -9.68 18.85 33.34
N VAL A 104 -9.32 19.27 32.16
CA VAL A 104 -9.38 20.66 31.68
C VAL A 104 -10.22 20.72 30.42
N THR A 105 -11.03 21.77 30.28
CA THR A 105 -11.84 22.02 29.08
C THR A 105 -11.30 23.24 28.37
N TYR A 106 -11.21 23.16 27.05
CA TYR A 106 -10.78 24.24 26.17
C TYR A 106 -11.93 24.64 25.22
N SER A 107 -12.00 25.90 24.93
CA SER A 107 -13.01 26.47 24.04
C SER A 107 -12.81 26.02 22.57
N ALA A 108 -13.81 26.28 21.71
CA ALA A 108 -13.69 26.02 20.30
C ALA A 108 -12.49 26.79 19.68
N LYS A 109 -11.67 26.10 18.88
CA LYS A 109 -10.48 26.64 18.21
C LYS A 109 -9.32 27.06 19.14
N GLU A 110 -9.52 27.06 20.46
CA GLU A 110 -8.43 27.29 21.42
C GLU A 110 -7.35 26.21 21.26
N GLN A 111 -6.10 26.64 21.15
CA GLN A 111 -4.96 25.76 20.96
C GLN A 111 -4.31 25.39 22.27
N VAL A 112 -4.02 24.12 22.45
CA VAL A 112 -3.21 23.59 23.54
C VAL A 112 -2.01 22.84 23.00
N THR A 113 -0.85 23.08 23.60
CA THR A 113 0.43 22.49 23.22
C THR A 113 0.98 21.61 24.31
N PHE A 114 1.42 20.43 23.93
CA PHE A 114 2.12 19.45 24.79
C PHE A 114 3.55 19.33 24.27
N LEU A 115 4.51 19.49 25.17
CA LEU A 115 5.95 19.34 24.91
C LEU A 115 6.48 18.17 25.73
N VAL A 116 7.45 17.45 25.17
CA VAL A 116 8.26 16.51 25.94
C VAL A 116 9.25 17.34 26.76
N LYS A 117 9.27 17.16 28.09
CA LYS A 117 10.24 17.85 28.94
C LYS A 117 11.61 17.16 28.84
N GLU A 118 12.68 17.98 28.80
CA GLU A 118 14.07 17.50 28.66
C GLU A 118 14.60 16.75 29.90
N ASP A 119 14.01 16.97 31.05
CA ASP A 119 14.55 16.53 32.34
C ASP A 119 14.13 15.13 32.82
N GLY A 120 13.54 14.30 31.92
CA GLY A 120 13.32 12.88 32.17
C GLY A 120 12.42 12.49 33.33
N LYS A 121 11.92 13.48 34.12
CA LYS A 121 11.07 13.30 35.31
C LYS A 121 9.58 13.45 35.04
N ASP A 122 9.14 13.39 33.79
CA ASP A 122 7.73 13.60 33.51
C ASP A 122 6.88 12.36 33.77
N SER A 123 5.69 12.60 34.24
CA SER A 123 4.70 11.58 34.52
C SER A 123 4.53 10.65 33.31
N ARG A 124 4.67 9.36 33.54
CA ARG A 124 4.34 8.30 32.57
C ARG A 124 2.85 8.29 32.21
N ASP A 125 2.11 9.30 32.65
CA ASP A 125 0.68 9.40 32.48
C ASP A 125 0.31 9.75 31.05
N LYS A 126 -0.52 8.92 30.48
CA LYS A 126 -1.14 9.21 29.18
C LYS A 126 -2.01 10.47 29.29
N ILE A 127 -1.98 11.28 28.22
CA ILE A 127 -2.90 12.41 28.06
C ILE A 127 -3.98 11.99 27.09
N THR A 128 -5.24 12.10 27.49
CA THR A 128 -6.41 11.77 26.67
C THR A 128 -7.11 13.06 26.27
N ILE A 129 -7.33 13.24 24.97
CA ILE A 129 -7.94 14.41 24.36
C ILE A 129 -9.22 13.98 23.66
N GLN A 130 -10.35 14.53 24.06
CA GLN A 130 -11.67 14.22 23.48
C GLN A 130 -12.29 15.47 22.89
N PRO A 131 -12.87 15.42 21.68
CA PRO A 131 -13.60 16.55 21.13
C PRO A 131 -14.95 16.67 21.83
N LYS A 132 -15.43 17.91 22.06
CA LYS A 132 -16.77 18.18 22.57
C LYS A 132 -17.81 18.11 21.45
N ASP A 133 -19.03 17.79 21.82
CA ASP A 133 -20.25 17.91 21.02
C ASP A 133 -20.15 17.30 19.58
N GLY A 134 -19.50 16.12 19.50
CA GLY A 134 -19.29 15.45 18.21
C GLY A 134 -18.33 16.17 17.25
N GLY A 135 -17.55 17.13 17.76
CA GLY A 135 -16.54 17.86 17.00
C GLY A 135 -15.38 16.97 16.55
N LYS A 136 -14.35 17.61 15.98
CA LYS A 136 -13.09 16.98 15.58
C LYS A 136 -11.92 17.63 16.30
N ILE A 137 -10.81 16.91 16.40
CA ILE A 137 -9.53 17.38 16.93
C ILE A 137 -8.63 17.77 15.77
N THR A 138 -8.30 19.03 15.64
CA THR A 138 -7.32 19.53 14.66
C THR A 138 -5.93 19.43 15.26
N VAL A 139 -5.00 18.77 14.57
CA VAL A 139 -3.61 18.57 15.01
C VAL A 139 -2.69 19.50 14.23
N HIS A 140 -2.35 20.64 14.83
CA HIS A 140 -1.58 21.72 14.19
C HIS A 140 -0.10 21.37 13.96
N SER A 141 0.45 20.45 14.76
CA SER A 141 1.82 19.98 14.65
C SER A 141 2.07 18.98 13.52
N ILE A 142 1.01 18.57 12.81
CA ILE A 142 1.10 17.64 11.68
C ILE A 142 0.59 18.31 10.41
N LYS A 143 1.23 18.01 9.27
CA LYS A 143 0.74 18.36 7.94
C LYS A 143 0.47 17.11 7.12
N ARG A 144 -0.64 17.11 6.36
CA ARG A 144 -1.01 16.10 5.38
C ARG A 144 -1.34 16.80 4.06
N GLN A 145 -0.54 16.58 3.00
CA GLN A 145 -0.63 17.32 1.74
C GLN A 145 -0.74 18.86 1.95
N ASN A 146 0.17 19.42 2.75
CA ASN A 146 0.21 20.85 3.12
C ASN A 146 -1.03 21.38 3.89
N ARG A 147 -1.94 20.52 4.31
CA ARG A 147 -3.12 20.87 5.13
C ARG A 147 -2.91 20.45 6.58
N THR A 148 -3.59 21.12 7.49
CA THR A 148 -3.66 20.73 8.89
C THR A 148 -4.83 19.74 9.05
N PRO A 149 -4.58 18.47 9.43
CA PRO A 149 -5.60 17.45 9.52
C PRO A 149 -6.48 17.60 10.76
N SER A 150 -7.75 17.19 10.63
CA SER A 150 -8.72 17.13 11.73
C SER A 150 -9.28 15.72 11.86
N TYR A 151 -9.23 15.16 13.06
CA TYR A 151 -9.55 13.76 13.37
C TYR A 151 -10.83 13.64 14.17
N ARG A 152 -11.66 12.65 13.85
CA ARG A 152 -12.77 12.19 14.71
C ARG A 152 -12.24 11.36 15.87
N GLY A 153 -13.08 11.16 16.87
CA GLY A 153 -12.78 10.32 18.02
C GLY A 153 -11.77 10.93 18.98
N GLU A 154 -11.11 10.10 19.75
CA GLU A 154 -10.18 10.48 20.82
C GLU A 154 -8.74 10.46 20.31
N ILE A 155 -7.92 11.41 20.76
CA ILE A 155 -6.47 11.35 20.64
C ILE A 155 -5.86 11.06 22.01
N THR A 156 -4.97 10.08 22.08
CA THR A 156 -4.17 9.77 23.27
C THR A 156 -2.70 10.06 22.96
N LEU A 157 -2.05 10.85 23.81
CA LEU A 157 -0.61 11.04 23.82
C LEU A 157 0.00 10.04 24.81
N LEU A 158 0.91 9.20 24.33
CA LEU A 158 1.62 8.21 25.12
C LEU A 158 3.08 8.65 25.24
N PRO A 159 3.52 9.18 26.41
CA PRO A 159 4.90 9.59 26.62
C PRO A 159 5.87 8.41 26.44
N LYS A 160 6.98 8.64 25.76
CA LYS A 160 8.09 7.71 25.54
C LYS A 160 9.41 8.49 25.64
N LYS A 161 10.53 7.78 25.80
CA LYS A 161 11.87 8.40 25.86
C LYS A 161 12.16 9.30 24.65
N ASN A 162 11.66 8.94 23.47
CA ASN A 162 11.93 9.63 22.20
C ASN A 162 10.80 10.58 21.76
N GLY A 163 9.86 10.96 22.65
CA GLY A 163 8.73 11.81 22.28
C GLY A 163 7.36 11.19 22.62
N PHE A 164 6.29 11.82 22.15
CA PHE A 164 4.95 11.26 22.24
C PHE A 164 4.65 10.31 21.10
N LEU A 165 4.12 9.13 21.38
CA LEU A 165 3.31 8.41 20.41
C LEU A 165 1.90 9.02 20.42
N VAL A 166 1.44 9.45 19.26
CA VAL A 166 0.11 10.05 19.09
C VAL A 166 -0.81 9.00 18.51
N ARG A 167 -1.86 8.62 19.25
CA ARG A 167 -2.81 7.58 18.87
C ARG A 167 -4.22 8.12 18.76
N ASN A 168 -4.83 7.99 17.59
CA ASN A 168 -6.23 8.29 17.36
C ASN A 168 -7.09 7.04 17.56
N SER A 169 -8.16 7.12 18.33
CA SER A 169 -9.08 6.01 18.63
C SER A 169 -10.50 6.38 18.26
N LEU A 170 -11.12 5.66 17.32
CA LEU A 170 -12.44 5.97 16.79
C LEU A 170 -13.15 4.70 16.28
N PRO A 171 -14.48 4.76 16.02
CA PRO A 171 -15.19 3.69 15.33
C PRO A 171 -14.62 3.41 13.94
N LEU A 172 -14.56 2.13 13.54
CA LEU A 172 -14.01 1.68 12.25
C LEU A 172 -14.63 2.41 11.06
N GLU A 173 -15.95 2.58 11.02
CA GLU A 173 -16.62 3.27 9.91
C GLU A 173 -16.20 4.75 9.83
N GLN A 174 -16.01 5.42 10.96
CA GLN A 174 -15.51 6.81 10.99
C GLN A 174 -14.04 6.93 10.54
N TYR A 175 -13.23 5.91 10.79
CA TYR A 175 -11.88 5.81 10.24
C TYR A 175 -11.90 5.75 8.70
N LEU A 176 -12.81 4.94 8.15
CA LEU A 176 -12.95 4.79 6.70
C LEU A 176 -13.41 6.05 5.99
N TYR A 177 -14.13 6.97 6.67
CA TYR A 177 -14.50 8.26 6.07
C TYR A 177 -13.30 9.10 5.63
N ALA A 178 -12.14 8.91 6.27
CA ALA A 178 -10.91 9.61 5.95
C ALA A 178 -9.91 8.74 5.16
N VAL A 179 -10.00 7.42 5.26
CA VAL A 179 -9.16 6.50 4.46
C VAL A 179 -9.61 6.49 2.99
N VAL A 180 -10.90 6.27 2.75
CA VAL A 180 -11.40 6.10 1.36
C VAL A 180 -11.03 7.28 0.46
N PRO A 181 -11.27 8.56 0.83
CA PRO A 181 -10.87 9.68 -0.02
C PRO A 181 -9.35 9.88 -0.09
N SER A 182 -8.59 9.37 0.90
CA SER A 182 -7.13 9.44 0.91
C SER A 182 -6.47 8.42 -0.03
N GLU A 183 -7.14 7.31 -0.30
CA GLU A 183 -6.66 6.23 -1.17
C GLU A 183 -7.21 6.33 -2.59
N LEU A 184 -8.43 6.83 -2.77
CA LEU A 184 -9.10 6.86 -4.06
C LEU A 184 -9.84 8.20 -4.27
N SER A 185 -9.60 8.84 -5.43
CA SER A 185 -10.31 10.06 -5.79
C SER A 185 -11.82 9.82 -5.94
N THR A 186 -12.64 10.76 -5.45
CA THR A 186 -14.10 10.73 -5.61
C THR A 186 -14.55 10.81 -7.07
N SER A 187 -13.69 11.30 -7.98
CA SER A 187 -13.94 11.31 -9.42
C SER A 187 -14.05 9.92 -10.05
N ASN A 188 -13.61 8.87 -9.37
CA ASN A 188 -13.71 7.47 -9.85
C ASN A 188 -15.12 6.88 -9.72
N GLY A 189 -16.07 7.63 -9.16
CA GLY A 189 -17.48 7.23 -9.08
C GLY A 189 -17.83 6.38 -7.85
N MET A 190 -19.12 6.25 -7.62
CA MET A 190 -19.67 5.67 -6.38
C MET A 190 -19.32 4.20 -6.19
N GLU A 191 -19.31 3.41 -7.25
CA GLU A 191 -19.06 1.96 -7.14
C GLU A 191 -17.57 1.67 -6.83
N ALA A 192 -16.66 2.47 -7.38
CA ALA A 192 -15.25 2.42 -7.04
C ALA A 192 -15.02 2.77 -5.56
N LEU A 193 -15.67 3.83 -5.07
CA LEU A 193 -15.61 4.22 -3.66
C LEU A 193 -16.19 3.15 -2.72
N ARG A 194 -17.29 2.47 -3.11
CA ARG A 194 -17.88 1.36 -2.35
C ARG A 194 -16.93 0.17 -2.26
N ALA A 195 -16.32 -0.19 -3.38
CA ALA A 195 -15.35 -1.27 -3.40
C ALA A 195 -14.13 -0.94 -2.53
N GLN A 196 -13.59 0.27 -2.64
CA GLN A 196 -12.50 0.73 -1.78
C GLN A 196 -12.89 0.68 -0.30
N ALA A 197 -14.12 1.07 0.05
CA ALA A 197 -14.62 1.00 1.41
C ALA A 197 -14.66 -0.44 1.95
N VAL A 198 -15.11 -1.41 1.14
CA VAL A 198 -15.13 -2.84 1.52
C VAL A 198 -13.72 -3.40 1.66
N CYS A 199 -12.82 -3.09 0.73
CA CYS A 199 -11.41 -3.49 0.79
C CYS A 199 -10.72 -2.92 2.02
N ALA A 200 -10.82 -1.61 2.25
CA ALA A 200 -10.19 -0.93 3.38
C ALA A 200 -10.75 -1.42 4.74
N ARG A 201 -12.05 -1.69 4.82
CA ARG A 201 -12.69 -2.29 6.01
C ARG A 201 -12.16 -3.68 6.30
N THR A 202 -12.04 -4.52 5.27
CA THR A 202 -11.51 -5.88 5.39
C THR A 202 -10.08 -5.84 5.88
N TYR A 203 -9.22 -5.02 5.24
CA TYR A 203 -7.83 -4.80 5.63
C TYR A 203 -7.72 -4.34 7.09
N ALA A 204 -8.38 -3.25 7.47
CA ALA A 204 -8.35 -2.73 8.85
C ALA A 204 -8.83 -3.76 9.87
N SER A 205 -9.88 -4.54 9.53
CA SER A 205 -10.38 -5.62 10.39
C SER A 205 -9.36 -6.73 10.60
N ASN A 206 -8.53 -7.04 9.61
CA ASN A 206 -7.44 -8.00 9.73
C ASN A 206 -6.30 -7.44 10.60
N GLN A 207 -5.90 -6.17 10.40
CA GLN A 207 -4.87 -5.53 11.22
C GLN A 207 -5.26 -5.46 12.70
N ILE A 208 -6.53 -5.13 13.00
CA ILE A 208 -7.05 -5.16 14.37
C ILE A 208 -6.93 -6.56 14.98
N ALA A 209 -7.23 -7.61 14.21
CA ALA A 209 -7.14 -8.99 14.68
C ALA A 209 -5.69 -9.47 14.83
N ALA A 210 -4.79 -9.03 13.96
CA ALA A 210 -3.38 -9.43 13.96
C ALA A 210 -2.55 -8.75 15.06
N HIS A 211 -3.05 -7.66 15.65
CA HIS A 211 -2.34 -6.90 16.70
C HIS A 211 -0.90 -6.50 16.34
N ARG A 212 -0.62 -6.20 15.08
CA ARG A 212 0.73 -5.90 14.57
C ARG A 212 1.43 -4.78 15.34
N TYR A 213 0.70 -3.77 15.77
CA TYR A 213 1.22 -2.63 16.53
C TYR A 213 0.97 -2.72 18.05
N LYS A 214 0.81 -3.95 18.60
CA LYS A 214 0.53 -4.18 20.02
C LYS A 214 1.52 -3.47 20.97
N LYS A 215 2.82 -3.47 20.64
CA LYS A 215 3.86 -2.79 21.43
C LYS A 215 3.64 -1.28 21.59
N TYR A 216 2.89 -0.68 20.67
CA TYR A 216 2.50 0.73 20.70
C TYR A 216 1.06 0.95 21.17
N HIS A 217 0.38 -0.11 21.64
CA HIS A 217 -1.05 -0.11 21.98
C HIS A 217 -1.96 0.38 20.86
N ALA A 218 -1.61 0.08 19.59
CA ALA A 218 -2.32 0.46 18.39
C ALA A 218 -2.60 -0.75 17.48
N ASP A 219 -3.38 -0.54 16.43
CA ASP A 219 -3.75 -1.55 15.46
C ASP A 219 -3.12 -1.27 14.09
N LEU A 220 -2.96 0.01 13.74
CA LEU A 220 -2.48 0.52 12.47
C LEU A 220 -1.61 1.77 12.67
N GLU A 221 -0.93 2.18 11.61
CA GLU A 221 -0.38 3.52 11.46
C GLU A 221 -1.00 4.22 10.22
N ASP A 222 -0.78 5.52 10.07
CA ASP A 222 -1.46 6.38 9.10
C ASP A 222 -0.76 6.54 7.75
N SER A 223 0.33 5.78 7.51
CA SER A 223 1.11 5.83 6.28
C SER A 223 0.81 4.68 5.31
N THR A 224 1.51 4.64 4.18
CA THR A 224 1.47 3.54 3.20
C THR A 224 1.96 2.19 3.74
N ALA A 225 2.57 2.14 4.93
CA ALA A 225 2.87 0.88 5.61
C ALA A 225 1.61 0.14 6.08
N CYS A 226 0.48 0.86 6.18
CA CYS A 226 -0.87 0.33 6.42
C CYS A 226 -1.84 0.86 5.38
N GLN A 227 -2.56 1.94 5.70
CA GLN A 227 -3.51 2.64 4.84
C GLN A 227 -3.36 4.13 5.08
N VAL A 228 -3.28 4.93 4.02
CA VAL A 228 -3.17 6.38 4.15
C VAL A 228 -4.42 6.94 4.83
N TYR A 229 -4.21 7.65 5.93
CA TYR A 229 -5.28 8.14 6.77
C TYR A 229 -5.26 9.65 6.91
N ASN A 230 -6.38 10.27 6.58
CA ASN A 230 -6.62 11.71 6.68
C ASN A 230 -5.67 12.59 5.83
N ASN A 231 -5.10 12.01 4.78
CA ASN A 231 -4.29 12.75 3.81
C ASN A 231 -5.17 13.69 2.95
N ILE A 232 -6.42 13.30 2.73
CA ILE A 232 -7.48 14.09 2.08
C ILE A 232 -8.61 14.29 3.09
N PRO A 233 -9.28 15.47 3.14
CA PRO A 233 -10.46 15.68 3.97
C PRO A 233 -11.59 14.70 3.66
N GLU A 234 -12.44 14.42 4.65
CA GLU A 234 -13.66 13.66 4.46
C GLU A 234 -14.54 14.29 3.37
N ASP A 235 -15.09 13.43 2.52
CA ASP A 235 -15.97 13.80 1.41
C ASP A 235 -17.35 13.17 1.54
N LYS A 236 -18.38 13.82 1.04
CA LYS A 236 -19.78 13.34 1.12
C LYS A 236 -20.00 12.03 0.36
N GLN A 237 -19.39 11.88 -0.83
CA GLN A 237 -19.53 10.67 -1.64
C GLN A 237 -18.81 9.49 -1.00
N SER A 238 -17.56 9.71 -0.54
CA SER A 238 -16.80 8.71 0.19
C SER A 238 -17.52 8.26 1.46
N LYS A 239 -18.09 9.19 2.22
CA LYS A 239 -18.90 8.88 3.39
C LYS A 239 -20.11 8.03 3.02
N LYS A 240 -20.86 8.41 1.96
CA LYS A 240 -22.01 7.65 1.45
C LYS A 240 -21.60 6.22 1.03
N ALA A 241 -20.45 6.07 0.36
CA ALA A 241 -19.92 4.77 -0.03
C ALA A 241 -19.65 3.86 1.18
N VAL A 242 -19.03 4.40 2.23
CA VAL A 242 -18.78 3.70 3.50
C VAL A 242 -20.08 3.30 4.18
N ASP A 243 -21.03 4.23 4.31
CA ASP A 243 -22.31 4.00 5.00
C ASP A 243 -23.16 2.93 4.28
N THR A 244 -23.20 2.96 2.93
CA THR A 244 -23.97 2.00 2.14
C THR A 244 -23.35 0.60 2.07
N THR A 245 -22.08 0.47 2.40
CA THR A 245 -21.36 -0.82 2.49
C THR A 245 -21.01 -1.21 3.93
N LYS A 246 -21.66 -0.58 4.90
CA LYS A 246 -21.39 -0.80 6.33
C LYS A 246 -21.41 -2.27 6.69
N ASP A 247 -20.44 -2.68 7.54
CA ASP A 247 -20.24 -4.05 8.01
C ASP A 247 -19.90 -5.09 6.91
N GLN A 248 -19.76 -4.71 5.64
CA GLN A 248 -19.38 -5.63 4.56
C GLN A 248 -17.87 -5.83 4.51
N VAL A 249 -17.44 -7.09 4.41
CA VAL A 249 -16.04 -7.50 4.29
C VAL A 249 -15.90 -8.60 3.23
N LEU A 250 -14.70 -8.75 2.68
CA LEU A 250 -14.35 -9.79 1.73
C LEU A 250 -13.93 -11.07 2.46
N THR A 251 -14.46 -12.21 2.01
CA THR A 251 -14.15 -13.52 2.58
C THR A 251 -13.90 -14.55 1.47
N SER A 252 -13.09 -15.56 1.76
CA SER A 252 -12.93 -16.78 0.99
C SER A 252 -12.94 -17.97 1.94
N GLY A 253 -13.73 -19.00 1.65
CA GLY A 253 -13.92 -20.13 2.53
C GLY A 253 -14.41 -19.74 3.94
N GLY A 254 -15.25 -18.71 4.05
CA GLY A 254 -15.78 -18.20 5.33
C GLY A 254 -14.79 -17.36 6.17
N LYS A 255 -13.54 -17.23 5.76
CA LYS A 255 -12.49 -16.44 6.44
C LYS A 255 -12.28 -15.12 5.74
N ARG A 256 -12.03 -14.01 6.49
CA ARG A 256 -11.63 -12.74 5.89
C ARG A 256 -10.33 -12.92 5.11
N ILE A 257 -10.27 -12.34 3.89
CA ILE A 257 -9.09 -12.35 3.03
C ILE A 257 -8.19 -11.15 3.29
N GLN A 258 -6.93 -11.23 2.86
CA GLN A 258 -6.04 -10.07 2.78
C GLN A 258 -6.40 -9.27 1.53
N THR A 259 -6.69 -7.98 1.72
CA THR A 259 -7.10 -7.08 0.64
C THR A 259 -6.02 -6.04 0.43
N TYR A 260 -5.10 -6.32 -0.49
CA TYR A 260 -4.10 -5.37 -0.94
C TYR A 260 -4.60 -4.62 -2.16
N TYR A 261 -4.24 -3.35 -2.29
CA TYR A 261 -4.57 -2.53 -3.43
C TYR A 261 -3.38 -1.63 -3.81
N TYR A 262 -3.34 -1.19 -5.04
CA TYR A 262 -2.28 -0.38 -5.62
C TYR A 262 -2.86 0.58 -6.66
N SER A 263 -2.09 1.61 -7.05
CA SER A 263 -2.58 2.68 -7.91
C SER A 263 -2.59 2.32 -9.39
N THR A 264 -1.61 1.57 -9.86
CA THR A 264 -1.39 1.35 -11.30
C THR A 264 -0.73 0.01 -11.53
N SER A 265 -1.18 -0.73 -12.55
CA SER A 265 -0.49 -1.91 -13.07
C SER A 265 0.30 -1.57 -14.33
N TRP A 266 1.16 -2.48 -14.77
CA TRP A 266 1.80 -2.40 -16.09
C TRP A 266 0.98 -3.08 -17.19
N GLY A 267 -0.30 -3.37 -16.94
CA GLY A 267 -1.21 -4.14 -17.78
C GLY A 267 -1.38 -5.59 -17.32
N LYS A 268 -0.66 -5.99 -16.27
CA LYS A 268 -0.81 -7.26 -15.55
C LYS A 268 -0.59 -7.01 -14.06
N SER A 269 -1.29 -7.70 -13.18
CA SER A 269 -1.04 -7.66 -11.73
C SER A 269 0.03 -8.68 -11.33
N ALA A 270 0.76 -8.42 -10.24
CA ALA A 270 1.61 -9.43 -9.62
C ALA A 270 0.78 -10.37 -8.73
N SER A 271 1.25 -11.61 -8.56
CA SER A 271 0.66 -12.52 -7.57
C SER A 271 1.19 -12.22 -6.16
N GLY A 272 0.41 -12.60 -5.14
CA GLY A 272 0.85 -12.48 -3.75
C GLY A 272 2.12 -13.29 -3.48
N LYS A 273 2.27 -14.45 -4.12
CA LYS A 273 3.46 -15.29 -4.04
C LYS A 273 4.72 -14.57 -4.53
N GLU A 274 4.64 -13.89 -5.67
CA GLU A 274 5.77 -13.15 -6.23
C GLU A 274 6.16 -11.92 -5.41
N VAL A 275 5.15 -11.19 -4.88
CA VAL A 275 5.38 -9.95 -4.14
C VAL A 275 5.98 -10.20 -2.76
N TRP A 276 5.47 -11.21 -2.04
CA TRP A 276 5.86 -11.51 -0.66
C TRP A 276 6.69 -12.79 -0.54
N GLU A 277 7.02 -13.45 -1.66
CA GLU A 277 7.84 -14.67 -1.71
C GLU A 277 7.32 -15.76 -0.77
N THR A 278 6.00 -15.95 -0.74
CA THR A 278 5.34 -17.00 0.05
C THR A 278 5.48 -18.35 -0.64
N ASP A 279 5.56 -19.44 0.15
CA ASP A 279 5.69 -20.81 -0.39
C ASP A 279 4.44 -21.26 -1.15
N ARG A 280 3.27 -20.72 -0.78
CA ARG A 280 1.98 -21.08 -1.35
C ARG A 280 1.36 -19.94 -2.13
N GLU A 281 0.75 -20.28 -3.25
CA GLU A 281 -0.16 -19.36 -3.91
C GLU A 281 -1.42 -19.15 -3.09
N VAL A 282 -1.95 -17.94 -3.19
CA VAL A 282 -3.20 -17.55 -2.57
C VAL A 282 -4.21 -17.33 -3.70
N ASP A 283 -5.24 -18.16 -3.76
CA ASP A 283 -6.21 -18.24 -4.86
C ASP A 283 -6.80 -16.89 -5.28
N TYR A 284 -6.98 -15.98 -4.34
CA TYR A 284 -7.55 -14.64 -4.57
C TYR A 284 -6.48 -13.54 -4.78
N LEU A 285 -5.18 -13.88 -4.78
CA LEU A 285 -4.06 -12.95 -5.05
C LEU A 285 -3.20 -13.42 -6.23
N GLN A 286 -3.83 -14.00 -7.24
CA GLN A 286 -3.15 -14.45 -8.46
C GLN A 286 -2.86 -13.30 -9.41
N SER A 287 -1.83 -13.49 -10.24
CA SER A 287 -1.52 -12.58 -11.33
C SER A 287 -2.58 -12.67 -12.42
N CYS A 288 -3.09 -11.54 -12.88
CA CYS A 288 -4.08 -11.49 -13.96
C CYS A 288 -3.84 -10.28 -14.88
N MET A 289 -4.25 -10.43 -16.14
CA MET A 289 -4.22 -9.34 -17.11
C MET A 289 -5.19 -8.24 -16.71
N GLN A 290 -4.74 -7.00 -16.78
CA GLN A 290 -5.49 -5.79 -16.45
C GLN A 290 -5.93 -5.08 -17.74
N GLN A 291 -6.75 -5.75 -18.54
CA GLN A 291 -7.21 -5.25 -19.84
C GLN A 291 -8.56 -5.84 -20.24
N ASP A 292 -9.26 -5.15 -21.16
CA ASP A 292 -10.48 -5.64 -21.75
C ASP A 292 -10.24 -6.93 -22.56
N GLY A 293 -11.22 -7.84 -22.46
CA GLY A 293 -11.18 -9.09 -23.20
C GLY A 293 -10.21 -10.15 -22.70
N GLY A 294 -9.41 -9.90 -21.67
CA GLY A 294 -8.64 -10.83 -20.80
C GLY A 294 -7.99 -12.09 -21.37
N LYS A 295 -7.99 -12.30 -22.68
CA LYS A 295 -7.73 -13.60 -23.35
C LYS A 295 -6.28 -13.90 -23.69
N ASN A 296 -5.31 -13.04 -23.36
CA ASN A 296 -3.90 -13.39 -23.60
C ASN A 296 -3.36 -14.34 -22.52
N LYS A 297 -3.97 -15.53 -22.42
CA LYS A 297 -3.50 -16.63 -21.56
C LYS A 297 -2.10 -17.16 -21.93
N THR A 298 -1.55 -16.76 -23.07
CA THR A 298 -0.29 -17.29 -23.61
C THR A 298 0.93 -16.41 -23.39
N LEU A 299 0.77 -15.18 -22.83
CA LEU A 299 1.92 -14.31 -22.56
C LEU A 299 2.72 -14.79 -21.35
N ARG A 300 3.93 -15.30 -21.63
CA ARG A 300 4.90 -15.71 -20.61
C ARG A 300 5.80 -14.55 -20.24
N LEU A 301 5.31 -13.62 -19.40
CA LEU A 301 6.08 -12.44 -19.00
C LEU A 301 7.29 -12.79 -18.10
N SER A 302 7.43 -14.04 -17.68
CA SER A 302 8.66 -14.56 -17.07
C SER A 302 9.84 -14.65 -18.07
N GLU A 303 9.56 -14.65 -19.36
CA GLU A 303 10.58 -14.63 -20.42
C GLU A 303 10.96 -13.18 -20.77
N GLU A 304 12.26 -12.86 -20.70
CA GLU A 304 12.78 -11.50 -20.90
C GLU A 304 12.34 -10.88 -22.23
N LYS A 305 12.40 -11.64 -23.33
CA LYS A 305 11.99 -11.18 -24.67
C LYS A 305 10.53 -10.77 -24.69
N GLN A 306 9.64 -11.62 -24.19
CA GLN A 306 8.19 -11.34 -24.18
C GLN A 306 7.86 -10.18 -23.24
N PHE A 307 8.56 -10.06 -22.12
CA PHE A 307 8.39 -8.93 -21.19
C PHE A 307 8.81 -7.61 -21.85
N ARG A 308 9.96 -7.56 -22.53
CA ARG A 308 10.43 -6.38 -23.27
C ARG A 308 9.41 -5.93 -24.33
N GLU A 309 8.93 -6.86 -25.13
CA GLU A 309 7.92 -6.60 -26.14
C GLU A 309 6.62 -6.07 -25.52
N PHE A 310 6.20 -6.63 -24.38
CA PHE A 310 5.00 -6.22 -23.69
C PHE A 310 5.11 -4.81 -23.09
N ILE A 311 6.24 -4.47 -22.47
CA ILE A 311 6.47 -3.12 -21.92
C ILE A 311 6.63 -2.08 -23.03
N ALA A 312 7.31 -2.42 -24.14
CA ALA A 312 7.51 -1.51 -25.27
C ALA A 312 6.20 -1.15 -25.98
N LYS A 313 5.22 -2.06 -25.98
CA LYS A 313 3.90 -1.83 -26.59
C LYS A 313 2.98 -1.08 -25.63
N LYS A 314 2.44 0.07 -26.05
CA LYS A 314 1.29 0.68 -25.40
C LYS A 314 0.04 -0.04 -25.89
N THR A 315 -0.65 -0.73 -24.99
CA THR A 315 -1.86 -1.48 -25.32
C THR A 315 -3.09 -0.64 -24.99
N ASP A 316 -3.87 -0.29 -26.00
CA ASP A 316 -5.12 0.50 -25.81
C ASP A 316 -6.18 -0.23 -25.00
N ALA A 317 -6.11 -1.55 -24.93
CA ALA A 317 -6.98 -2.38 -24.11
C ALA A 317 -6.63 -2.34 -22.61
N ALA A 318 -5.44 -1.87 -22.22
CA ALA A 318 -5.05 -1.85 -20.82
C ALA A 318 -5.84 -0.80 -20.03
N TYR A 319 -6.33 -1.20 -18.89
CA TYR A 319 -7.15 -0.34 -18.05
C TYR A 319 -6.39 0.88 -17.53
N ASP A 320 -5.11 0.72 -17.19
CA ASP A 320 -4.25 1.75 -16.64
C ASP A 320 -3.51 2.58 -17.70
N LYS A 321 -3.82 2.42 -19.01
CA LYS A 321 -3.10 3.06 -20.13
C LYS A 321 -2.96 4.57 -20.01
N ASP A 322 -3.95 5.22 -19.39
CA ASP A 322 -3.99 6.67 -19.18
C ASP A 322 -3.35 7.12 -17.87
N SER A 323 -2.96 6.18 -17.00
CA SER A 323 -2.24 6.49 -15.77
C SER A 323 -0.85 7.01 -16.08
N LYS A 324 -0.42 8.04 -15.35
CA LYS A 324 0.93 8.58 -15.50
C LYS A 324 2.02 7.54 -15.21
N TRP A 325 1.74 6.53 -14.39
CA TRP A 325 2.67 5.48 -14.00
C TRP A 325 2.60 4.24 -14.90
N TYR A 326 1.71 4.18 -15.86
CA TYR A 326 1.51 3.00 -16.72
C TYR A 326 2.79 2.56 -17.43
N ARG A 327 3.61 3.53 -17.89
CA ARG A 327 4.97 3.30 -18.42
C ARG A 327 5.92 4.34 -17.84
N TRP A 328 7.13 3.91 -17.56
CA TRP A 328 8.19 4.78 -17.08
C TRP A 328 9.55 4.30 -17.56
N TRP A 329 10.51 5.20 -17.64
CA TRP A 329 11.91 4.88 -17.83
C TRP A 329 12.79 5.73 -16.92
N ILE A 330 13.98 5.17 -16.59
CA ILE A 330 14.91 5.74 -15.61
C ILE A 330 16.33 5.44 -16.09
N ARG A 331 17.23 6.42 -16.00
CA ARG A 331 18.65 6.23 -16.23
C ARG A 331 19.40 6.23 -14.90
N ILE A 332 20.25 5.24 -14.70
CA ILE A 332 21.10 5.09 -13.52
C ILE A 332 22.55 5.06 -13.98
N ASN A 333 23.33 6.04 -13.54
CA ASN A 333 24.75 6.08 -13.81
C ASN A 333 25.47 5.07 -12.91
N ALA A 334 26.31 4.19 -13.49
CA ALA A 334 27.00 3.13 -12.76
C ALA A 334 27.96 3.68 -11.68
N LYS A 335 28.61 4.81 -11.92
CA LYS A 335 29.50 5.46 -10.94
C LYS A 335 28.70 5.99 -9.74
N GLN A 336 27.54 6.63 -9.98
CA GLN A 336 26.68 7.12 -8.92
C GLN A 336 26.11 5.96 -8.10
N LEU A 337 25.67 4.89 -8.76
CA LEU A 337 25.18 3.70 -8.08
C LEU A 337 26.28 3.05 -7.21
N SER A 338 27.53 2.96 -7.74
CA SER A 338 28.67 2.40 -6.99
C SER A 338 28.94 3.14 -5.68
N ALA A 339 28.73 4.45 -5.64
CA ALA A 339 28.96 5.27 -4.45
C ALA A 339 27.99 4.98 -3.28
N SER A 340 26.86 4.38 -3.55
CA SER A 340 25.78 4.24 -2.55
C SER A 340 25.22 2.81 -2.39
N ILE A 341 25.55 1.92 -3.32
CA ILE A 341 24.94 0.59 -3.37
C ILE A 341 25.30 -0.28 -2.15
N ASP A 342 26.54 -0.19 -1.67
CA ASP A 342 27.02 -1.00 -0.54
C ASP A 342 26.18 -0.75 0.71
N ASN A 343 25.88 0.51 1.04
CA ASN A 343 25.03 0.85 2.18
C ASN A 343 23.62 0.27 2.03
N ALA A 344 23.03 0.34 0.84
CA ALA A 344 21.71 -0.23 0.59
C ALA A 344 21.70 -1.76 0.70
N LEU A 345 22.72 -2.43 0.17
CA LEU A 345 22.89 -3.88 0.27
C LEU A 345 23.07 -4.31 1.72
N GLN A 346 23.90 -3.61 2.50
CA GLN A 346 24.11 -3.87 3.93
C GLN A 346 22.82 -3.69 4.73
N GLN A 347 22.03 -2.65 4.47
CA GLN A 347 20.74 -2.46 5.13
C GLN A 347 19.74 -3.56 4.77
N CYS A 348 19.70 -4.02 3.51
CA CYS A 348 18.87 -5.14 3.09
C CYS A 348 19.35 -6.45 3.74
N TYR A 349 20.66 -6.69 3.79
CA TYR A 349 21.26 -7.85 4.46
C TYR A 349 20.94 -7.87 5.95
N ALA A 350 21.07 -6.75 6.64
CA ALA A 350 20.74 -6.64 8.06
C ALA A 350 19.26 -6.91 8.35
N THR A 351 18.38 -6.68 7.38
CA THR A 351 16.95 -6.96 7.50
C THR A 351 16.64 -8.44 7.29
N ASP A 352 17.19 -9.05 6.24
CA ASP A 352 17.10 -10.48 5.93
C ASP A 352 18.35 -10.96 5.16
N PRO A 353 19.29 -11.63 5.84
CA PRO A 353 20.52 -12.12 5.22
C PRO A 353 20.30 -13.09 4.07
N ASN A 354 19.18 -13.79 4.00
CA ASN A 354 18.88 -14.75 2.94
C ASN A 354 18.43 -14.09 1.63
N LYS A 355 18.26 -12.76 1.63
CA LYS A 355 17.83 -11.99 0.45
C LYS A 355 18.98 -11.26 -0.26
N ILE A 356 20.17 -11.25 0.33
CA ILE A 356 21.38 -10.65 -0.24
C ILE A 356 22.46 -11.72 -0.20
N LEU A 357 22.78 -12.28 -1.36
CA LEU A 357 23.66 -13.43 -1.46
C LEU A 357 24.91 -13.10 -2.28
N MET A 358 26.07 -13.50 -1.81
CA MET A 358 27.33 -13.34 -2.52
C MET A 358 27.62 -14.57 -3.40
N GLN A 359 28.18 -14.34 -4.59
CA GLN A 359 28.64 -15.41 -5.49
C GLN A 359 29.97 -15.97 -5.01
N ARG A 360 30.09 -17.30 -4.96
CA ARG A 360 31.34 -18.03 -4.75
C ARG A 360 32.11 -18.19 -6.06
N GLN A 361 33.37 -18.68 -5.96
CA GLN A 361 34.21 -18.97 -7.13
C GLN A 361 33.59 -20.04 -8.05
N ASP A 362 32.83 -20.98 -7.50
CA ASP A 362 32.09 -22.01 -8.25
C ASP A 362 30.82 -21.51 -8.93
N GLY A 363 30.50 -20.21 -8.80
CA GLY A 363 29.31 -19.60 -9.36
C GLY A 363 28.07 -19.73 -8.49
N THR A 364 28.07 -20.49 -7.41
CA THR A 364 26.93 -20.62 -6.48
C THR A 364 26.77 -19.38 -5.60
N TYR A 365 25.59 -19.21 -5.01
CA TYR A 365 25.28 -18.07 -4.14
C TYR A 365 25.10 -18.50 -2.69
N HIS A 366 25.59 -17.71 -1.74
CA HIS A 366 25.45 -17.97 -0.30
C HIS A 366 25.24 -16.66 0.46
N SER A 367 24.61 -16.75 1.61
CA SER A 367 24.48 -15.62 2.54
C SER A 367 25.83 -15.36 3.22
N ALA A 368 26.36 -14.16 3.06
CA ALA A 368 27.56 -13.71 3.74
C ALA A 368 27.51 -12.17 3.90
N ALA A 369 28.15 -11.68 4.96
CA ALA A 369 28.27 -10.23 5.17
C ALA A 369 29.07 -9.61 4.02
N LEU A 370 28.47 -8.60 3.40
CA LEU A 370 29.07 -7.88 2.27
C LEU A 370 30.06 -6.83 2.79
N SER A 371 31.31 -6.88 2.36
CA SER A 371 32.26 -5.80 2.59
C SER A 371 32.06 -4.64 1.58
N SER A 372 32.09 -4.94 0.30
CA SER A 372 31.82 -3.99 -0.80
C SER A 372 31.67 -4.74 -2.13
N VAL A 373 30.80 -4.25 -3.01
CA VAL A 373 30.76 -4.69 -4.43
C VAL A 373 31.87 -3.98 -5.26
N GLY A 374 32.41 -2.88 -4.76
CA GLY A 374 33.32 -2.03 -5.52
C GLY A 374 32.60 -1.24 -6.62
N THR A 375 33.28 -1.02 -7.75
CA THR A 375 32.67 -0.35 -8.92
C THR A 375 31.67 -1.26 -9.61
N VAL A 376 30.42 -0.82 -9.74
CA VAL A 376 29.38 -1.54 -10.49
C VAL A 376 29.72 -1.54 -11.97
N ARG A 377 29.89 -2.74 -12.54
CA ARG A 377 30.23 -2.97 -13.95
C ARG A 377 29.05 -3.45 -14.77
N GLY A 378 28.07 -4.08 -14.10
CA GLY A 378 26.88 -4.63 -14.76
C GLY A 378 25.75 -4.91 -13.80
N ILE A 379 24.55 -4.96 -14.36
CA ILE A 379 23.32 -5.39 -13.70
C ILE A 379 22.60 -6.34 -14.64
N ARG A 380 22.12 -7.47 -14.12
CA ARG A 380 21.44 -8.48 -14.92
C ARG A 380 20.20 -9.01 -14.20
N VAL A 381 19.08 -9.09 -14.91
CA VAL A 381 17.89 -9.80 -14.42
C VAL A 381 18.21 -11.30 -14.41
N GLU A 382 18.13 -11.90 -13.23
CA GLU A 382 18.38 -13.32 -13.04
C GLU A 382 17.09 -14.14 -13.08
N LYS A 383 16.01 -13.60 -12.52
CA LYS A 383 14.71 -14.27 -12.52
C LYS A 383 13.56 -13.28 -12.53
N ARG A 384 12.57 -13.57 -13.40
CA ARG A 384 11.25 -12.93 -13.38
C ARG A 384 10.19 -13.89 -12.87
N GLY A 385 9.19 -13.35 -12.20
CA GLY A 385 7.96 -14.06 -11.92
C GLY A 385 7.03 -14.12 -13.16
N GLU A 386 5.94 -14.85 -13.06
CA GLU A 386 4.95 -15.01 -14.14
C GLU A 386 4.25 -13.69 -14.51
N SER A 387 4.16 -12.77 -13.58
CA SER A 387 3.64 -11.42 -13.80
C SER A 387 4.60 -10.52 -14.59
N GLY A 388 5.87 -10.90 -14.67
CA GLY A 388 6.96 -10.12 -15.27
C GLY A 388 7.78 -9.29 -14.27
N ILE A 389 7.44 -9.27 -12.97
CA ILE A 389 8.28 -8.57 -11.99
C ILE A 389 9.63 -9.28 -11.83
N VAL A 390 10.69 -8.51 -11.64
CA VAL A 390 12.01 -9.04 -11.31
C VAL A 390 12.00 -9.50 -9.85
N THR A 391 12.26 -10.77 -9.64
CA THR A 391 12.34 -11.39 -8.30
C THR A 391 13.77 -11.65 -7.85
N LYS A 392 14.70 -11.80 -8.81
CA LYS A 392 16.14 -11.90 -8.55
C LYS A 392 16.92 -11.05 -9.54
N LEU A 393 17.88 -10.28 -9.03
CA LEU A 393 18.73 -9.38 -9.79
C LEU A 393 20.20 -9.62 -9.40
N VAL A 394 21.09 -9.75 -10.38
CA VAL A 394 22.53 -9.82 -10.15
C VAL A 394 23.15 -8.45 -10.33
N VAL A 395 23.92 -8.01 -9.33
CA VAL A 395 24.80 -6.82 -9.41
C VAL A 395 26.24 -7.33 -9.55
N ILE A 396 26.92 -6.93 -10.63
CA ILE A 396 28.28 -7.32 -10.96
C ILE A 396 29.18 -6.13 -10.61
N GLY A 397 29.95 -6.28 -9.55
CA GLY A 397 30.93 -5.29 -9.13
C GLY A 397 32.36 -5.68 -9.47
N SER A 398 33.30 -4.77 -9.21
CA SER A 398 34.74 -5.03 -9.40
C SER A 398 35.33 -5.94 -8.33
N LYS A 399 34.72 -6.01 -7.14
CA LYS A 399 35.18 -6.80 -5.99
C LYS A 399 34.33 -8.03 -5.72
N SER A 400 33.05 -7.97 -5.97
CA SER A 400 32.13 -9.07 -5.74
C SER A 400 30.91 -9.02 -6.66
N VAL A 401 30.27 -10.19 -6.81
CA VAL A 401 29.00 -10.36 -7.50
C VAL A 401 27.93 -10.71 -6.47
N VAL A 402 26.83 -9.98 -6.49
CA VAL A 402 25.75 -10.08 -5.48
C VAL A 402 24.41 -10.38 -6.14
N LEU A 403 23.73 -11.40 -5.64
CA LEU A 403 22.35 -11.70 -5.99
C LEU A 403 21.41 -11.02 -5.00
N VAL A 404 20.59 -10.10 -5.49
CA VAL A 404 19.56 -9.40 -4.73
C VAL A 404 18.22 -10.09 -4.97
N CYS A 405 17.64 -10.64 -3.92
CA CYS A 405 16.33 -11.27 -3.93
C CYS A 405 15.26 -10.32 -3.37
N SER A 406 14.00 -10.54 -3.73
CA SER A 406 12.82 -9.75 -3.42
C SER A 406 12.69 -8.49 -4.28
N GLN A 407 11.48 -8.31 -4.81
CA GLN A 407 11.12 -7.15 -5.62
C GLN A 407 11.35 -5.82 -4.85
N TYR A 408 11.13 -5.80 -3.54
CA TYR A 408 11.33 -4.60 -2.74
C TYR A 408 12.81 -4.25 -2.56
N ASN A 409 13.67 -5.23 -2.26
CA ASN A 409 15.12 -5.01 -2.14
C ASN A 409 15.72 -4.56 -3.47
N ILE A 410 15.30 -5.15 -4.58
CA ILE A 410 15.74 -4.76 -5.93
C ILE A 410 15.43 -3.28 -6.18
N ARG A 411 14.21 -2.85 -5.92
CA ARG A 411 13.79 -1.45 -6.06
C ARG A 411 14.60 -0.50 -5.18
N LYS A 412 14.88 -0.91 -3.94
CA LYS A 412 15.65 -0.13 -2.96
C LYS A 412 17.12 -0.02 -3.37
N VAL A 413 17.74 -1.12 -3.76
CA VAL A 413 19.16 -1.20 -4.14
C VAL A 413 19.45 -0.38 -5.40
N LEU A 414 18.59 -0.45 -6.43
CA LEU A 414 18.76 0.29 -7.66
C LEU A 414 18.51 1.80 -7.52
N ALA A 415 17.77 2.22 -6.50
CA ALA A 415 17.52 3.63 -6.18
C ALA A 415 18.46 4.16 -5.08
N ALA A 416 19.46 3.37 -4.65
CA ALA A 416 20.28 3.67 -3.49
C ALA A 416 20.94 5.04 -3.51
N GLY A 417 20.78 5.80 -2.42
CA GLY A 417 21.52 7.03 -2.11
C GLY A 417 21.29 8.22 -3.03
N GLN A 418 20.36 8.14 -3.96
CA GLN A 418 20.11 9.19 -4.94
C GLN A 418 18.61 9.42 -5.18
N GLN A 419 18.29 10.67 -5.52
CA GLN A 419 17.00 10.97 -6.11
C GLN A 419 17.06 10.68 -7.62
N ILE A 420 16.47 9.56 -8.03
CA ILE A 420 16.35 9.24 -9.45
C ILE A 420 15.20 10.00 -10.09
N THR A 421 15.38 10.42 -11.34
CA THR A 421 14.32 11.03 -12.14
C THR A 421 13.68 9.96 -13.01
N ALA A 422 12.43 9.65 -12.74
CA ALA A 422 11.60 8.79 -13.59
C ALA A 422 10.88 9.65 -14.64
N HIS A 423 11.02 9.28 -15.91
CA HIS A 423 10.21 9.79 -16.99
C HIS A 423 8.97 8.92 -17.12
N LEU A 424 7.80 9.53 -17.01
CA LEU A 424 6.51 8.84 -16.90
C LEU A 424 5.75 8.92 -18.23
N THR A 425 4.64 8.22 -18.34
CA THR A 425 3.70 8.39 -19.47
C THR A 425 3.31 9.87 -19.64
N LYS A 426 3.19 10.62 -18.53
CA LYS A 426 2.97 12.07 -18.51
C LYS A 426 3.86 12.71 -17.45
N GLY A 427 4.85 13.51 -17.90
CA GLY A 427 5.75 14.25 -17.02
C GLY A 427 6.87 13.43 -16.40
N THR A 428 7.45 13.95 -15.34
CA THR A 428 8.56 13.34 -14.60
C THR A 428 8.26 13.29 -13.11
N ALA A 429 8.96 12.42 -12.38
CA ALA A 429 8.92 12.37 -10.92
C ALA A 429 10.32 12.11 -10.35
N LYS A 430 10.63 12.74 -9.21
CA LYS A 430 11.82 12.40 -8.43
C LYS A 430 11.47 11.34 -7.39
N LEU A 431 12.27 10.29 -7.32
CA LEU A 431 12.00 9.10 -6.52
C LEU A 431 13.23 8.69 -5.70
N SER A 432 12.99 8.14 -4.52
CA SER A 432 13.98 7.45 -3.67
C SER A 432 13.82 5.92 -3.70
N LEU A 433 12.85 5.41 -4.45
CA LEU A 433 12.56 4.00 -4.65
C LEU A 433 12.04 3.84 -6.09
N LEU A 434 12.38 2.76 -6.80
CA LEU A 434 11.80 2.49 -8.13
C LEU A 434 10.28 2.34 -8.04
N PRO A 435 9.50 2.76 -9.06
CA PRO A 435 8.03 2.68 -9.04
C PRO A 435 7.52 1.24 -8.84
N SER A 436 8.12 0.31 -9.56
CA SER A 436 7.82 -1.13 -9.46
C SER A 436 9.07 -1.97 -9.74
N ALA A 437 8.95 -3.29 -9.63
CA ALA A 437 9.95 -4.24 -10.11
C ALA A 437 9.59 -4.82 -11.51
N ALA A 438 8.59 -4.27 -12.18
CA ALA A 438 8.22 -4.65 -13.55
C ALA A 438 8.99 -3.80 -14.55
N PHE A 439 10.26 -4.14 -14.79
CA PHE A 439 11.14 -3.42 -15.72
C PHE A 439 12.11 -4.36 -16.42
N TYR A 440 12.65 -3.93 -17.55
CA TYR A 440 13.84 -4.49 -18.16
C TYR A 440 15.00 -3.47 -18.16
N ILE A 441 16.21 -3.93 -18.42
CA ILE A 441 17.43 -3.12 -18.31
C ILE A 441 18.20 -3.18 -19.63
N ASP A 442 18.58 -2.01 -20.13
CA ASP A 442 19.58 -1.84 -21.19
C ASP A 442 20.85 -1.21 -20.61
N THR A 443 21.99 -1.70 -21.07
CA THR A 443 23.31 -1.13 -20.70
C THR A 443 23.83 -0.30 -21.85
N ILE A 444 23.98 1.01 -21.62
CA ILE A 444 24.42 1.98 -22.59
C ILE A 444 25.80 2.49 -22.23
N LYS A 445 26.68 2.62 -23.21
CA LYS A 445 27.99 3.28 -23.07
C LYS A 445 27.89 4.69 -23.67
N GLU A 446 28.01 5.71 -22.81
CA GLU A 446 28.03 7.11 -23.26
C GLU A 446 29.35 7.75 -22.81
N LYS A 447 30.16 8.19 -23.79
CA LYS A 447 31.48 8.82 -23.57
C LYS A 447 32.36 7.96 -22.63
N SER A 448 32.64 7.41 -21.92
CA SER A 448 33.36 6.62 -20.91
C SER A 448 32.50 6.15 -19.75
N GLU A 449 31.23 6.54 -19.69
CA GLU A 449 30.35 6.16 -18.61
C GLU A 449 29.43 4.98 -18.98
N THR A 450 29.12 4.16 -17.99
CA THR A 450 28.13 3.11 -18.11
C THR A 450 26.80 3.60 -17.52
N ILE A 451 25.76 3.57 -18.33
CA ILE A 451 24.40 3.93 -17.92
C ILE A 451 23.53 2.67 -17.99
N PHE A 452 22.79 2.41 -16.94
CA PHE A 452 21.72 1.41 -16.93
C PHE A 452 20.39 2.14 -17.18
N GLU A 453 19.78 1.84 -18.30
CA GLU A 453 18.49 2.38 -18.65
C GLU A 453 17.40 1.34 -18.36
N LEU A 454 16.48 1.68 -17.46
CA LEU A 454 15.41 0.83 -17.02
C LEU A 454 14.11 1.29 -17.67
N HIS A 455 13.39 0.38 -18.32
CA HIS A 455 12.06 0.62 -18.88
C HIS A 455 11.06 -0.26 -18.16
N GLY A 456 10.01 0.32 -17.60
CA GLY A 456 9.07 -0.40 -16.77
C GLY A 456 7.65 0.14 -16.82
N GLY A 457 6.82 -0.43 -15.95
CA GLY A 457 5.43 -0.01 -15.77
C GLY A 457 4.90 -0.26 -14.37
N GLY A 458 3.81 0.45 -13.99
CA GLY A 458 3.10 0.28 -12.74
C GLY A 458 3.66 1.02 -11.53
#